data_370d5e453cf1cb78351f3fcad8ed9bcb
#
_entry.id   370d5e453cf1cb78351f3fcad8ed9bcb
#
_cell.length_a   1.000
_cell.length_b   1.000
_cell.length_c   1.000
_cell.angle_alpha   90.00
_cell.angle_beta   90.00
_cell.angle_gamma   90.00
#
_symmetry.space_group_name_H-M   'P 1'
#
loop_
_entity.id
_entity.type
_entity.pdbx_description
1 polymer ?
#
loop_
_entity_poly.entity_id
_entity_poly.type
_entity_poly.pdbx_seq_one_letter_code
_entity_poly.pdbx_strand_id
1 'polypeptide(L)'
;GQLLEEGITEDGAMSSWIASATAYSNSGIQMIPFYIFYSMFGFQRIGDLVWAAGDMQARGFLIGATSGRTTLNGEGLQHEDGHSQIMAGNVPNCVSYDPTFSHELMVIMQNGMERMFKKQENVFYYITTMNENYSHPGLSKGQEKNIVKGMYLLQKGKKGKTRVQLLGSGSILREAIAAADLLSADFKVEADIWSCTSFNQLKRDGDDVSRWNMLHPDKKPKMSHVEKCLLDTDGPVVAATDYVKLFADQIRAYVPRSYSVLGTDGFGRSDTRQALRKHFEVDRYYI
;
A
#
# COMPACT_ATOMS: atom_id res chain seq x y z
N GLY A 1 -4.01 -31.38 -7.07
CA GLY A 1 -4.56 -30.02 -7.24
C GLY A 1 -3.53 -28.97 -6.86
N GLN A 2 -3.74 -27.76 -7.29
CA GLN A 2 -2.88 -26.61 -6.94
C GLN A 2 -3.48 -25.75 -5.83
N LEU A 3 -4.70 -26.03 -5.41
CA LEU A 3 -5.37 -25.41 -4.28
C LEU A 3 -5.29 -26.34 -3.08
N LEU A 4 -4.85 -25.78 -1.96
CA LEU A 4 -4.81 -26.46 -0.67
C LEU A 4 -5.78 -25.74 0.26
N GLU A 5 -6.77 -26.44 0.76
CA GLU A 5 -7.73 -25.96 1.75
C GLU A 5 -7.32 -26.45 3.13
N GLU A 6 -6.99 -25.55 4.03
CA GLU A 6 -6.51 -25.89 5.37
C GLU A 6 -7.55 -25.60 6.46
N GLY A 7 -8.77 -25.27 6.06
CA GLY A 7 -9.80 -24.84 7.00
C GLY A 7 -9.50 -23.46 7.62
N ILE A 8 -10.08 -23.18 8.78
CA ILE A 8 -9.87 -21.93 9.50
C ILE A 8 -8.68 -22.10 10.45
N THR A 9 -7.48 -22.09 9.88
CA THR A 9 -6.21 -22.18 10.65
C THR A 9 -5.12 -21.36 9.94
N GLU A 10 -4.90 -20.16 10.41
CA GLU A 10 -3.89 -19.27 9.84
C GLU A 10 -2.47 -19.82 10.05
N ASP A 11 -2.21 -20.45 11.20
CA ASP A 11 -0.89 -21.04 11.51
C ASP A 11 -0.57 -22.24 10.59
N GLY A 12 -1.54 -23.12 10.36
CA GLY A 12 -1.40 -24.25 9.44
C GLY A 12 -1.16 -23.79 8.02
N ALA A 13 -1.99 -22.89 7.52
CA ALA A 13 -1.88 -22.34 6.18
C ALA A 13 -0.55 -21.59 5.98
N MET A 14 -0.09 -20.79 6.95
CA MET A 14 1.19 -20.13 6.88
C MET A 14 2.37 -21.09 6.91
N SER A 15 2.27 -22.18 7.70
CA SER A 15 3.29 -23.24 7.73
C SER A 15 3.42 -23.93 6.37
N SER A 16 2.31 -24.28 5.73
CA SER A 16 2.28 -24.84 4.37
C SER A 16 2.83 -23.87 3.33
N TRP A 17 2.51 -22.59 3.47
CA TRP A 17 3.06 -21.54 2.62
C TRP A 17 4.59 -21.44 2.79
N ILE A 18 5.12 -21.44 4.03
CA ILE A 18 6.56 -21.43 4.31
C ILE A 18 7.24 -22.65 3.68
N ALA A 19 6.68 -23.83 3.86
CA ALA A 19 7.22 -25.05 3.28
C ALA A 19 7.34 -24.96 1.75
N SER A 20 6.31 -24.43 1.10
CA SER A 20 6.31 -24.20 -0.36
C SER A 20 7.28 -23.08 -0.76
N ALA A 21 7.30 -21.99 -0.01
CA ALA A 21 8.11 -20.79 -0.27
C ALA A 21 9.62 -21.03 -0.10
N THR A 22 10.01 -22.06 0.64
CA THR A 22 11.40 -22.49 0.88
C THR A 22 11.79 -23.78 0.13
N ALA A 23 10.89 -24.37 -0.63
CA ALA A 23 11.12 -25.63 -1.35
C ALA A 23 12.30 -25.54 -2.35
N TYR A 24 12.58 -24.36 -2.88
CA TYR A 24 13.74 -24.11 -3.74
C TYR A 24 15.08 -24.44 -3.04
N SER A 25 15.17 -24.18 -1.74
CA SER A 25 16.36 -24.44 -0.92
C SER A 25 16.43 -25.89 -0.43
N ASN A 26 15.30 -26.44 0.01
CA ASN A 26 15.22 -27.74 0.65
C ASN A 26 15.17 -28.91 -0.34
N SER A 27 14.50 -28.71 -1.47
CA SER A 27 14.19 -29.78 -2.44
C SER A 27 14.63 -29.45 -3.87
N GLY A 28 15.20 -28.27 -4.10
CA GLY A 28 15.56 -27.81 -5.44
C GLY A 28 14.34 -27.53 -6.35
N ILE A 29 13.15 -27.46 -5.78
CA ILE A 29 11.89 -27.26 -6.53
C ILE A 29 11.43 -25.80 -6.30
N GLN A 30 11.41 -25.01 -7.36
CA GLN A 30 10.87 -23.66 -7.27
C GLN A 30 9.34 -23.68 -7.32
N MET A 31 8.71 -23.29 -6.22
CA MET A 31 7.27 -23.08 -6.11
C MET A 31 6.94 -21.60 -6.01
N ILE A 32 5.71 -21.21 -6.38
CA ILE A 32 5.21 -19.83 -6.33
C ILE A 32 3.95 -19.85 -5.46
N PRO A 33 4.10 -19.89 -4.13
CA PRO A 33 2.95 -19.98 -3.25
C PRO A 33 2.25 -18.63 -3.09
N PHE A 34 0.91 -18.73 -3.02
CA PHE A 34 0.02 -17.66 -2.63
C PHE A 34 -0.74 -18.09 -1.40
N TYR A 35 -0.75 -17.28 -0.35
CA TYR A 35 -1.62 -17.47 0.79
C TYR A 35 -2.60 -16.29 0.88
N ILE A 36 -3.89 -16.58 0.81
CA ILE A 36 -4.97 -15.61 0.84
C ILE A 36 -5.69 -15.73 2.18
N PHE A 37 -5.80 -14.62 2.91
CA PHE A 37 -6.39 -14.58 4.25
C PHE A 37 -7.08 -13.25 4.49
N TYR A 38 -7.97 -13.20 5.47
CA TYR A 38 -8.47 -11.91 5.98
C TYR A 38 -7.32 -11.08 6.54
N SER A 39 -7.10 -9.89 6.01
CA SER A 39 -5.93 -9.05 6.35
C SER A 39 -5.84 -8.77 7.85
N MET A 40 -6.99 -8.60 8.52
CA MET A 40 -7.07 -8.37 9.97
C MET A 40 -6.48 -9.52 10.78
N PHE A 41 -6.71 -10.76 10.37
CA PHE A 41 -6.27 -11.93 11.11
C PHE A 41 -4.88 -12.42 10.74
N GLY A 42 -4.34 -11.98 9.62
CA GLY A 42 -3.03 -12.39 9.15
C GLY A 42 -1.92 -12.04 10.15
N PHE A 43 -1.37 -10.85 10.04
CA PHE A 43 -0.24 -10.45 10.89
C PHE A 43 -0.50 -10.50 12.40
N GLN A 44 -1.74 -10.36 12.86
CA GLN A 44 -2.07 -10.48 14.28
C GLN A 44 -1.93 -11.90 14.81
N ARG A 45 -2.23 -12.90 13.98
CA ARG A 45 -2.18 -14.31 14.38
C ARG A 45 -0.90 -15.02 13.97
N ILE A 46 -0.31 -14.63 12.83
CA ILE A 46 0.84 -15.28 12.23
C ILE A 46 2.07 -14.38 12.10
N GLY A 47 2.11 -13.24 12.80
CA GLY A 47 3.24 -12.30 12.69
C GLY A 47 4.59 -12.94 13.00
N ASP A 48 4.64 -13.84 13.97
CA ASP A 48 5.83 -14.63 14.32
C ASP A 48 6.26 -15.54 13.15
N LEU A 49 5.33 -16.25 12.54
CA LEU A 49 5.60 -17.08 11.36
C LEU A 49 5.99 -16.23 10.13
N VAL A 50 5.43 -15.03 9.98
CA VAL A 50 5.84 -14.10 8.90
C VAL A 50 7.26 -13.64 9.12
N TRP A 51 7.67 -13.37 10.37
CA TRP A 51 9.05 -13.04 10.71
C TRP A 51 9.99 -14.21 10.41
N ALA A 52 9.62 -15.42 10.85
CA ALA A 52 10.36 -16.64 10.56
C ALA A 52 10.50 -16.90 9.04
N ALA A 53 9.44 -16.65 8.27
CA ALA A 53 9.49 -16.72 6.81
C ALA A 53 10.53 -15.76 6.21
N GLY A 54 10.62 -14.55 6.77
CA GLY A 54 11.66 -13.58 6.41
C GLY A 54 13.08 -14.11 6.67
N ASP A 55 13.33 -14.65 7.86
CA ASP A 55 14.61 -15.26 8.25
C ASP A 55 14.99 -16.45 7.36
N MET A 56 14.00 -17.27 7.00
CA MET A 56 14.16 -18.41 6.11
C MET A 56 14.33 -18.05 4.63
N GLN A 57 14.28 -16.77 4.29
CA GLN A 57 14.33 -16.29 2.91
C GLN A 57 13.21 -16.87 2.02
N ALA A 58 12.02 -17.03 2.59
CA ALA A 58 10.85 -17.51 1.87
C ALA A 58 10.50 -16.60 0.68
N ARG A 59 9.98 -17.19 -0.41
CA ARG A 59 9.62 -16.48 -1.64
C ARG A 59 8.19 -16.81 -2.02
N GLY A 60 7.33 -15.83 -2.04
CA GLY A 60 5.91 -16.02 -2.36
C GLY A 60 5.09 -14.77 -2.07
N PHE A 61 3.79 -14.92 -2.20
CA PHE A 61 2.83 -13.84 -2.01
C PHE A 61 1.90 -14.15 -0.83
N LEU A 62 1.77 -13.19 0.05
CA LEU A 62 0.74 -13.11 1.08
C LEU A 62 -0.31 -12.10 0.62
N ILE A 63 -1.57 -12.49 0.54
CA ILE A 63 -2.67 -11.65 0.06
C ILE A 63 -3.65 -11.40 1.20
N GLY A 64 -3.66 -10.17 1.71
CA GLY A 64 -4.65 -9.73 2.69
C GLY A 64 -5.98 -9.38 1.99
N ALA A 65 -6.91 -10.30 1.98
CA ALA A 65 -8.23 -10.15 1.37
C ALA A 65 -9.32 -10.58 2.36
N THR A 66 -10.25 -9.78 2.70
CA THR A 66 -10.48 -8.41 2.27
C THR A 66 -9.89 -7.43 3.28
N SER A 67 -9.42 -6.29 2.81
CA SER A 67 -8.71 -5.33 3.63
C SER A 67 -9.42 -3.96 3.67
N GLY A 68 -8.95 -3.11 4.57
CA GLY A 68 -9.43 -1.75 4.75
C GLY A 68 -10.53 -1.64 5.81
N ARG A 69 -10.46 -0.57 6.59
CA ARG A 69 -11.35 -0.38 7.75
C ARG A 69 -12.74 0.08 7.36
N THR A 70 -12.88 0.83 6.26
CA THR A 70 -14.18 1.32 5.79
C THR A 70 -14.72 0.55 4.59
N THR A 71 -13.95 -0.39 4.07
CA THR A 71 -14.28 -1.09 2.82
C THR A 71 -15.12 -2.34 3.05
N LEU A 72 -14.98 -2.99 4.20
CA LEU A 72 -15.81 -4.12 4.61
C LEU A 72 -17.20 -3.65 5.01
N ASN A 73 -18.17 -3.88 4.14
CA ASN A 73 -19.54 -3.39 4.29
C ASN A 73 -20.36 -4.33 5.17
N GLY A 74 -20.75 -3.87 6.37
CA GLY A 74 -21.59 -4.63 7.29
C GLY A 74 -20.89 -5.78 8.03
N GLU A 75 -19.58 -5.89 7.93
CA GLU A 75 -18.80 -6.89 8.66
C GLU A 75 -18.68 -6.51 10.16
N GLY A 76 -18.37 -7.49 10.99
CA GLY A 76 -18.03 -7.24 12.39
C GLY A 76 -16.72 -6.44 12.50
N LEU A 77 -16.66 -5.55 13.48
CA LEU A 77 -15.50 -4.66 13.68
C LEU A 77 -14.16 -5.39 13.79
N GLN A 78 -14.17 -6.65 14.22
CA GLN A 78 -12.96 -7.49 14.31
C GLN A 78 -12.39 -7.89 12.94
N HIS A 79 -13.11 -7.70 11.84
CA HIS A 79 -12.63 -7.96 10.49
C HIS A 79 -12.00 -6.74 9.83
N GLU A 80 -12.16 -5.56 10.41
CA GLU A 80 -11.82 -4.29 9.79
C GLU A 80 -10.36 -3.91 10.06
N ASP A 81 -9.49 -4.32 9.16
CA ASP A 81 -8.06 -4.07 9.22
C ASP A 81 -7.71 -2.59 8.98
N GLY A 82 -7.00 -2.01 9.92
CA GLY A 82 -6.46 -0.66 9.79
C GLY A 82 -4.94 -0.59 10.00
N HIS A 83 -4.22 -1.72 10.18
CA HIS A 83 -2.84 -1.70 10.65
C HIS A 83 -1.92 -2.79 10.08
N SER A 84 -2.43 -3.76 9.32
CA SER A 84 -1.60 -4.85 8.79
C SER A 84 -0.43 -4.36 7.93
N GLN A 85 -0.59 -3.27 7.19
CA GLN A 85 0.47 -2.66 6.40
C GLN A 85 1.62 -2.11 7.28
N ILE A 86 1.31 -1.58 8.47
CA ILE A 86 2.34 -1.15 9.44
C ILE A 86 3.11 -2.36 9.95
N MET A 87 2.42 -3.44 10.29
CA MET A 87 3.04 -4.68 10.76
C MET A 87 3.94 -5.29 9.67
N ALA A 88 3.46 -5.33 8.43
CA ALA A 88 4.25 -5.78 7.27
C ALA A 88 5.51 -4.93 7.06
N GLY A 89 5.41 -3.62 7.27
CA GLY A 89 6.52 -2.68 7.15
C GLY A 89 7.68 -2.96 8.11
N ASN A 90 7.41 -3.59 9.25
CA ASN A 90 8.44 -3.94 10.24
C ASN A 90 9.29 -5.15 9.83
N VAL A 91 8.80 -6.02 8.95
CA VAL A 91 9.56 -7.20 8.48
C VAL A 91 10.53 -6.75 7.38
N PRO A 92 11.86 -6.90 7.56
CA PRO A 92 12.86 -6.22 6.70
C PRO A 92 12.76 -6.55 5.21
N ASN A 93 12.47 -7.79 4.88
CA ASN A 93 12.37 -8.29 3.50
C ASN A 93 10.93 -8.54 3.02
N CYS A 94 9.93 -8.12 3.78
CA CYS A 94 8.53 -8.10 3.34
C CYS A 94 8.28 -6.83 2.53
N VAL A 95 7.98 -6.97 1.25
CA VAL A 95 7.64 -5.87 0.34
C VAL A 95 6.13 -5.75 0.29
N SER A 96 5.56 -4.65 0.78
CA SER A 96 4.12 -4.54 0.97
C SER A 96 3.48 -3.43 0.15
N TYR A 97 2.27 -3.67 -0.36
CA TYR A 97 1.50 -2.78 -1.21
C TYR A 97 0.01 -2.77 -0.88
N ASP A 98 -0.62 -1.61 -1.10
CA ASP A 98 -2.06 -1.37 -1.02
C ASP A 98 -2.58 -0.77 -2.33
N PRO A 99 -2.62 -1.56 -3.43
CA PRO A 99 -3.05 -1.06 -4.73
C PRO A 99 -4.55 -0.75 -4.76
N THR A 100 -4.92 0.27 -5.53
CA THR A 100 -6.32 0.63 -5.80
C THR A 100 -6.85 -0.09 -7.03
N PHE A 101 -6.06 -0.18 -8.08
CA PHE A 101 -6.51 -0.65 -9.39
C PHE A 101 -5.85 -1.98 -9.79
N SER A 102 -6.57 -2.76 -10.60
CA SER A 102 -6.09 -4.06 -11.08
C SER A 102 -4.78 -3.97 -11.86
N HIS A 103 -4.56 -2.91 -12.65
CA HIS A 103 -3.31 -2.72 -13.36
C HIS A 103 -2.11 -2.51 -12.42
N GLU A 104 -2.32 -1.82 -11.28
CA GLU A 104 -1.30 -1.67 -10.24
C GLU A 104 -0.95 -3.03 -9.64
N LEU A 105 -1.98 -3.81 -9.25
CA LEU A 105 -1.80 -5.16 -8.73
C LEU A 105 -1.01 -6.05 -9.71
N MET A 106 -1.36 -6.03 -11.00
CA MET A 106 -0.66 -6.82 -12.03
C MET A 106 0.82 -6.43 -12.15
N VAL A 107 1.13 -5.12 -12.18
CA VAL A 107 2.51 -4.61 -12.24
C VAL A 107 3.30 -5.01 -11.00
N ILE A 108 2.70 -4.91 -9.81
CA ILE A 108 3.34 -5.28 -8.53
C ILE A 108 3.62 -6.79 -8.51
N MET A 109 2.64 -7.62 -8.88
CA MET A 109 2.81 -9.08 -8.92
C MET A 109 3.88 -9.48 -9.95
N GLN A 110 3.88 -8.89 -11.15
CA GLN A 110 4.90 -9.15 -12.16
C GLN A 110 6.29 -8.77 -11.65
N ASN A 111 6.44 -7.64 -10.98
CA ASN A 111 7.68 -7.23 -10.35
C ASN A 111 8.12 -8.21 -9.25
N GLY A 112 7.18 -8.67 -8.42
CA GLY A 112 7.44 -9.70 -7.40
C GLY A 112 7.94 -11.00 -8.01
N MET A 113 7.30 -11.47 -9.06
CA MET A 113 7.73 -12.66 -9.81
C MET A 113 9.15 -12.50 -10.35
N GLU A 114 9.47 -11.34 -10.94
CA GLU A 114 10.81 -11.09 -11.45
C GLU A 114 11.85 -11.06 -10.33
N ARG A 115 11.59 -10.39 -9.22
CA ARG A 115 12.52 -10.28 -8.09
C ARG A 115 12.76 -11.62 -7.40
N MET A 116 11.69 -12.30 -7.03
CA MET A 116 11.79 -13.53 -6.24
C MET A 116 12.29 -14.73 -7.06
N PHE A 117 11.77 -14.92 -8.27
CA PHE A 117 11.96 -16.17 -9.01
C PHE A 117 12.96 -16.09 -10.16
N LYS A 118 13.13 -14.89 -10.77
CA LYS A 118 14.14 -14.70 -11.81
C LYS A 118 15.46 -14.17 -11.26
N LYS A 119 15.40 -13.11 -10.41
CA LYS A 119 16.60 -12.51 -9.81
C LYS A 119 17.01 -13.18 -8.50
N GLN A 120 16.15 -13.99 -7.92
CA GLN A 120 16.36 -14.71 -6.66
C GLN A 120 16.69 -13.79 -5.48
N GLU A 121 16.09 -12.60 -5.45
CA GLU A 121 16.23 -11.67 -4.34
C GLU A 121 15.58 -12.25 -3.06
N ASN A 122 16.17 -11.94 -1.92
CA ASN A 122 15.61 -12.30 -0.61
C ASN A 122 14.49 -11.33 -0.23
N VAL A 123 13.33 -11.52 -0.84
CA VAL A 123 12.09 -10.78 -0.55
C VAL A 123 10.88 -11.68 -0.72
N PHE A 124 9.80 -11.35 -0.01
CA PHE A 124 8.45 -11.86 -0.27
C PHE A 124 7.46 -10.69 -0.23
N TYR A 125 6.26 -10.91 -0.75
CA TYR A 125 5.29 -9.83 -0.95
C TYR A 125 4.09 -9.98 -0.05
N TYR A 126 3.64 -8.87 0.53
CA TYR A 126 2.33 -8.72 1.14
C TYR A 126 1.51 -7.70 0.36
N ILE A 127 0.35 -8.09 -0.16
CA ILE A 127 -0.50 -7.22 -0.98
C ILE A 127 -1.91 -7.26 -0.42
N THR A 128 -2.49 -6.11 -0.15
CA THR A 128 -3.88 -6.00 0.27
C THR A 128 -4.82 -5.87 -0.92
N THR A 129 -5.97 -6.52 -0.83
CA THR A 129 -7.03 -6.45 -1.85
C THR A 129 -8.39 -6.23 -1.17
N MET A 130 -9.33 -5.71 -1.93
CA MET A 130 -10.62 -5.22 -1.44
C MET A 130 -11.79 -5.86 -2.16
N ASN A 131 -12.96 -5.88 -1.52
CA ASN A 131 -14.20 -6.44 -2.06
C ASN A 131 -15.17 -5.37 -2.61
N GLU A 132 -14.74 -4.13 -2.79
CA GLU A 132 -15.55 -3.08 -3.39
C GLU A 132 -15.40 -3.09 -4.92
N ASN A 133 -16.54 -3.17 -5.62
CA ASN A 133 -16.55 -3.15 -7.09
C ASN A 133 -16.53 -1.71 -7.61
N TYR A 134 -15.62 -1.41 -8.53
CA TYR A 134 -15.53 -0.14 -9.24
C TYR A 134 -14.79 -0.28 -10.56
N SER A 135 -14.87 0.76 -11.40
CA SER A 135 -14.17 0.79 -12.68
C SER A 135 -12.67 0.89 -12.49
N HIS A 136 -11.91 0.12 -13.22
CA HIS A 136 -10.46 0.13 -13.23
C HIS A 136 -9.95 0.77 -14.53
N PRO A 137 -9.19 1.88 -14.46
CA PRO A 137 -8.55 2.45 -15.64
C PRO A 137 -7.45 1.51 -16.15
N GLY A 138 -7.10 1.64 -17.41
CA GLY A 138 -5.95 0.97 -17.98
C GLY A 138 -4.63 1.53 -17.48
N LEU A 139 -3.57 0.75 -17.60
CA LEU A 139 -2.21 1.19 -17.28
C LEU A 139 -1.75 2.30 -18.25
N SER A 140 -1.38 3.44 -17.72
CA SER A 140 -0.73 4.50 -18.49
C SER A 140 0.71 4.13 -18.81
N LYS A 141 1.12 4.31 -20.06
CA LYS A 141 2.45 3.93 -20.54
C LYS A 141 3.56 4.58 -19.71
N GLY A 142 4.50 3.77 -19.25
CA GLY A 142 5.70 4.20 -18.53
C GLY A 142 5.51 4.41 -17.02
N GLN A 143 4.35 4.07 -16.46
CA GLN A 143 4.09 4.20 -15.01
C GLN A 143 4.54 2.98 -14.20
N GLU A 144 4.90 1.88 -14.84
CA GLU A 144 5.22 0.61 -14.16
C GLU A 144 6.28 0.78 -13.06
N LYS A 145 7.36 1.53 -13.37
CA LYS A 145 8.44 1.80 -12.42
C LYS A 145 7.99 2.63 -11.22
N ASN A 146 7.09 3.59 -11.44
CA ASN A 146 6.60 4.47 -10.39
C ASN A 146 5.58 3.74 -9.48
N ILE A 147 4.74 2.88 -10.07
CA ILE A 147 3.84 1.98 -9.33
C ILE A 147 4.65 1.13 -8.34
N VAL A 148 5.75 0.51 -8.80
CA VAL A 148 6.62 -0.32 -7.95
C VAL A 148 7.38 0.50 -6.90
N LYS A 149 7.70 1.76 -7.18
CA LYS A 149 8.34 2.66 -6.20
C LYS A 149 7.39 3.14 -5.11
N GLY A 150 6.10 2.96 -5.29
CA GLY A 150 5.10 3.26 -4.27
C GLY A 150 4.20 4.46 -4.53
N MET A 151 4.47 5.32 -5.53
CA MET A 151 3.53 6.38 -5.93
C MET A 151 3.76 6.86 -7.36
N TYR A 152 2.68 7.31 -7.99
CA TYR A 152 2.71 7.94 -9.32
C TYR A 152 1.58 8.95 -9.49
N LEU A 153 1.77 9.91 -10.39
CA LEU A 153 0.71 10.85 -10.77
C LEU A 153 -0.34 10.12 -11.60
N LEU A 154 -1.52 9.93 -11.00
CA LEU A 154 -2.67 9.32 -11.66
C LEU A 154 -3.39 10.32 -12.56
N GLN A 155 -3.64 11.51 -12.06
CA GLN A 155 -4.38 12.54 -12.76
C GLN A 155 -3.80 13.93 -12.46
N LYS A 156 -3.51 14.69 -13.50
CA LYS A 156 -3.08 16.08 -13.40
C LYS A 156 -4.30 16.99 -13.35
N GLY A 157 -4.36 17.88 -12.36
CA GLY A 157 -5.38 18.92 -12.29
C GLY A 157 -5.27 19.92 -13.44
N LYS A 158 -6.37 20.59 -13.76
CA LYS A 158 -6.41 21.64 -14.79
C LYS A 158 -5.48 22.79 -14.43
N LYS A 159 -5.19 23.68 -15.38
CA LYS A 159 -4.45 24.92 -15.09
C LYS A 159 -5.29 25.80 -14.17
N GLY A 160 -4.74 26.17 -13.01
CA GLY A 160 -5.40 27.00 -12.01
C GLY A 160 -4.37 27.65 -11.08
N LYS A 161 -4.77 28.73 -10.39
CA LYS A 161 -3.88 29.48 -9.50
C LYS A 161 -3.72 28.81 -8.14
N THR A 162 -4.77 28.18 -7.64
CA THR A 162 -4.79 27.51 -6.33
C THR A 162 -4.75 26.01 -6.56
N ARG A 163 -3.79 25.34 -5.92
CA ARG A 163 -3.55 23.92 -6.13
C ARG A 163 -3.41 23.16 -4.81
N VAL A 164 -3.70 21.87 -4.86
CA VAL A 164 -3.47 20.89 -3.79
C VAL A 164 -2.95 19.58 -4.40
N GLN A 165 -2.18 18.85 -3.64
CA GLN A 165 -1.71 17.50 -3.98
C GLN A 165 -2.49 16.49 -3.14
N LEU A 166 -3.32 15.66 -3.77
CA LEU A 166 -4.10 14.62 -3.10
C LEU A 166 -3.44 13.26 -3.30
N LEU A 167 -3.04 12.64 -2.22
CA LEU A 167 -2.44 11.31 -2.18
C LEU A 167 -3.48 10.33 -1.64
N GLY A 168 -3.68 9.20 -2.31
CA GLY A 168 -4.59 8.16 -1.84
C GLY A 168 -4.05 6.77 -2.05
N SER A 169 -4.43 5.82 -1.18
CA SER A 169 -4.14 4.39 -1.34
C SER A 169 -5.41 3.57 -1.23
N GLY A 170 -5.38 2.35 -1.78
CA GLY A 170 -6.50 1.43 -1.70
C GLY A 170 -7.82 2.06 -2.15
N SER A 171 -8.93 1.69 -1.50
CA SER A 171 -10.27 2.19 -1.85
C SER A 171 -10.44 3.70 -1.64
N ILE A 172 -9.68 4.31 -0.73
CA ILE A 172 -9.81 5.74 -0.40
C ILE A 172 -9.24 6.65 -1.50
N LEU A 173 -8.38 6.16 -2.37
CA LEU A 173 -7.97 6.92 -3.57
C LEU A 173 -9.20 7.38 -4.38
N ARG A 174 -10.27 6.61 -4.43
CA ARG A 174 -11.52 6.98 -5.12
C ARG A 174 -12.23 8.16 -4.46
N GLU A 175 -12.16 8.25 -3.13
CA GLU A 175 -12.67 9.41 -2.40
C GLU A 175 -11.81 10.66 -2.68
N ALA A 176 -10.48 10.50 -2.78
CA ALA A 176 -9.60 11.59 -3.19
C ALA A 176 -9.88 12.08 -4.63
N ILE A 177 -10.18 11.17 -5.56
CA ILE A 177 -10.60 11.54 -6.92
C ILE A 177 -11.90 12.36 -6.88
N ALA A 178 -12.90 11.91 -6.14
CA ALA A 178 -14.17 12.63 -6.01
C ALA A 178 -14.03 13.96 -5.25
N ALA A 179 -13.13 14.03 -4.27
CA ALA A 179 -12.80 15.29 -3.58
C ALA A 179 -12.20 16.32 -4.53
N ALA A 180 -11.36 15.90 -5.47
CA ALA A 180 -10.78 16.79 -6.48
C ALA A 180 -11.86 17.46 -7.36
N ASP A 181 -12.90 16.69 -7.73
CA ASP A 181 -14.03 17.23 -8.49
C ASP A 181 -14.82 18.28 -7.68
N LEU A 182 -15.06 18.02 -6.37
CA LEU A 182 -15.73 18.97 -5.47
C LEU A 182 -14.89 20.24 -5.26
N LEU A 183 -13.59 20.09 -5.03
CA LEU A 183 -12.67 21.23 -4.86
C LEU A 183 -12.66 22.13 -6.10
N SER A 184 -12.64 21.54 -7.29
CA SER A 184 -12.68 22.31 -8.55
C SER A 184 -14.03 23.00 -8.76
N ALA A 185 -15.15 22.30 -8.49
CA ALA A 185 -16.49 22.83 -8.70
C ALA A 185 -16.81 23.96 -7.71
N ASP A 186 -16.61 23.74 -6.42
CA ASP A 186 -17.11 24.61 -5.36
C ASP A 186 -16.11 25.70 -4.96
N PHE A 187 -14.80 25.38 -4.95
CA PHE A 187 -13.77 26.27 -4.42
C PHE A 187 -12.77 26.78 -5.46
N LYS A 188 -12.84 26.33 -6.71
CA LYS A 188 -11.88 26.67 -7.78
C LYS A 188 -10.46 26.28 -7.44
N VAL A 189 -10.29 25.23 -6.62
CA VAL A 189 -9.01 24.63 -6.28
C VAL A 189 -8.78 23.42 -7.18
N GLU A 190 -7.66 23.39 -7.88
CA GLU A 190 -7.29 22.28 -8.76
C GLU A 190 -6.40 21.30 -8.02
N ALA A 191 -6.70 20.00 -8.13
CA ALA A 191 -5.97 18.96 -7.46
C ALA A 191 -5.17 18.10 -8.45
N ASP A 192 -3.91 17.83 -8.13
CA ASP A 192 -3.16 16.72 -8.73
C ASP A 192 -3.42 15.47 -7.87
N ILE A 193 -3.75 14.36 -8.49
CA ILE A 193 -4.11 13.12 -7.79
C ILE A 193 -2.99 12.10 -7.97
N TRP A 194 -2.49 11.61 -6.84
CA TRP A 194 -1.42 10.63 -6.76
C TRP A 194 -1.93 9.31 -6.21
N SER A 195 -1.72 8.22 -6.95
CA SER A 195 -1.92 6.89 -6.40
C SER A 195 -0.69 6.46 -5.62
N CYS A 196 -0.87 6.23 -4.33
CA CYS A 196 0.17 5.72 -3.43
C CYS A 196 -0.03 4.22 -3.24
N THR A 197 0.64 3.43 -4.06
CA THR A 197 0.55 1.97 -4.01
C THR A 197 1.29 1.37 -2.81
N SER A 198 2.26 2.10 -2.21
CA SER A 198 2.96 1.63 -1.02
C SER A 198 3.64 2.77 -0.25
N PHE A 199 3.07 3.20 0.86
CA PHE A 199 3.75 4.10 1.79
C PHE A 199 4.99 3.45 2.44
N ASN A 200 5.00 2.13 2.63
CA ASN A 200 6.15 1.41 3.16
C ASN A 200 7.37 1.48 2.23
N GLN A 201 7.18 1.29 0.92
CA GLN A 201 8.28 1.40 -0.04
C GLN A 201 8.77 2.85 -0.17
N LEU A 202 7.86 3.82 -0.10
CA LEU A 202 8.21 5.24 -0.09
C LEU A 202 9.05 5.61 1.13
N LYS A 203 8.67 5.09 2.31
CA LYS A 203 9.46 5.28 3.53
C LYS A 203 10.85 4.67 3.41
N ARG A 204 10.95 3.42 2.97
CA ARG A 204 12.25 2.74 2.79
C ARG A 204 13.17 3.49 1.83
N ASP A 205 12.64 3.94 0.68
CA ASP A 205 13.40 4.77 -0.26
C ASP A 205 13.88 6.08 0.38
N GLY A 206 13.02 6.73 1.15
CA GLY A 206 13.37 7.96 1.88
C GLY A 206 14.45 7.74 2.94
N ASP A 207 14.32 6.69 3.74
CA ASP A 207 15.31 6.30 4.77
C ASP A 207 16.68 5.99 4.12
N ASP A 208 16.70 5.21 3.04
CA ASP A 208 17.91 4.84 2.32
C ASP A 208 18.60 6.08 1.72
N VAL A 209 17.84 6.98 1.13
CA VAL A 209 18.36 8.24 0.58
C VAL A 209 18.91 9.14 1.69
N SER A 210 18.19 9.30 2.79
CA SER A 210 18.64 10.08 3.94
C SER A 210 19.93 9.53 4.53
N ARG A 211 20.00 8.20 4.72
CA ARG A 211 21.22 7.53 5.18
C ARG A 211 22.37 7.74 4.21
N TRP A 212 22.11 7.59 2.89
CA TRP A 212 23.17 7.78 1.89
C TRP A 212 23.71 9.21 1.93
N ASN A 213 22.85 10.22 2.01
CA ASN A 213 23.24 11.63 2.08
C ASN A 213 24.07 11.92 3.32
N MET A 214 23.70 11.34 4.47
CA MET A 214 24.43 11.49 5.71
C MET A 214 25.85 10.89 5.63
N LEU A 215 26.01 9.75 4.95
CA LEU A 215 27.28 9.05 4.78
C LEU A 215 28.17 9.63 3.69
N HIS A 216 27.63 10.52 2.83
CA HIS A 216 28.34 11.10 1.70
C HIS A 216 28.18 12.64 1.65
N PRO A 217 28.63 13.36 2.70
CA PRO A 217 28.44 14.82 2.79
C PRO A 217 29.19 15.59 1.71
N ASP A 218 30.19 14.97 1.07
CA ASP A 218 30.99 15.49 -0.04
C ASP A 218 30.32 15.33 -1.41
N LYS A 219 29.23 14.60 -1.51
CA LYS A 219 28.51 14.32 -2.75
C LYS A 219 27.28 15.23 -2.89
N LYS A 220 26.81 15.39 -4.14
CA LYS A 220 25.52 16.03 -4.39
C LYS A 220 24.41 15.20 -3.71
N PRO A 221 23.56 15.80 -2.87
CA PRO A 221 22.49 15.07 -2.20
C PRO A 221 21.57 14.37 -3.20
N LYS A 222 21.19 13.15 -2.88
CA LYS A 222 20.14 12.40 -3.58
C LYS A 222 18.77 12.86 -3.07
N MET A 223 17.76 12.66 -3.89
CA MET A 223 16.36 12.92 -3.56
C MET A 223 15.59 11.60 -3.52
N SER A 224 14.74 11.44 -2.53
CA SER A 224 13.79 10.31 -2.46
C SER A 224 12.78 10.36 -3.61
N HIS A 225 12.05 9.26 -3.78
CA HIS A 225 10.99 9.22 -4.81
C HIS A 225 9.86 10.21 -4.49
N VAL A 226 9.49 10.36 -3.21
CA VAL A 226 8.51 11.34 -2.75
C VAL A 226 8.94 12.76 -3.10
N GLU A 227 10.19 13.13 -2.78
CA GLU A 227 10.72 14.46 -3.12
C GLU A 227 10.70 14.70 -4.62
N LYS A 228 11.15 13.74 -5.44
CA LYS A 228 11.14 13.86 -6.91
C LYS A 228 9.74 14.05 -7.49
N CYS A 229 8.72 13.42 -6.87
CA CYS A 229 7.34 13.56 -7.31
C CYS A 229 6.74 14.92 -6.93
N LEU A 230 7.07 15.45 -5.74
CA LEU A 230 6.36 16.57 -5.15
C LEU A 230 7.12 17.91 -5.16
N LEU A 231 8.43 17.93 -5.40
CA LEU A 231 9.26 19.14 -5.31
C LEU A 231 8.76 20.26 -6.23
N ASP A 232 8.47 19.93 -7.48
CA ASP A 232 8.06 20.88 -8.52
C ASP A 232 6.52 21.05 -8.59
N THR A 233 5.80 20.67 -7.53
CA THR A 233 4.36 20.86 -7.43
C THR A 233 4.01 22.07 -6.58
N ASP A 234 2.77 22.54 -6.68
CA ASP A 234 2.25 23.66 -5.89
C ASP A 234 1.21 23.21 -4.87
N GLY A 235 1.07 23.97 -3.80
CA GLY A 235 0.06 23.81 -2.76
C GLY A 235 0.42 22.79 -1.69
N PRO A 236 -0.43 22.63 -0.67
CA PRO A 236 -0.28 21.66 0.39
C PRO A 236 -0.50 20.24 -0.14
N VAL A 237 -0.06 19.26 0.63
CA VAL A 237 -0.24 17.84 0.36
C VAL A 237 -1.20 17.24 1.38
N VAL A 238 -2.23 16.57 0.93
CA VAL A 238 -3.19 15.83 1.77
C VAL A 238 -3.17 14.37 1.37
N ALA A 239 -2.88 13.49 2.32
CA ALA A 239 -2.96 12.03 2.10
C ALA A 239 -4.17 11.46 2.83
N ALA A 240 -4.85 10.52 2.19
CA ALA A 240 -5.96 9.77 2.77
C ALA A 240 -5.80 8.26 2.54
N THR A 241 -6.09 7.48 3.58
CA THR A 241 -5.93 6.03 3.56
C THR A 241 -7.02 5.34 4.37
N ASP A 242 -7.30 4.09 4.04
CA ASP A 242 -8.24 3.24 4.78
C ASP A 242 -7.60 2.56 6.02
N TYR A 243 -6.35 2.88 6.29
CA TYR A 243 -5.58 2.43 7.46
C TYR A 243 -5.42 3.57 8.47
N VAL A 244 -4.84 3.24 9.62
CA VAL A 244 -4.45 4.26 10.63
C VAL A 244 -3.55 5.32 10.00
N LYS A 245 -3.67 6.57 10.47
CA LYS A 245 -2.91 7.72 9.94
C LYS A 245 -1.42 7.47 9.83
N LEU A 246 -0.86 6.71 10.79
CA LEU A 246 0.55 6.35 10.81
C LEU A 246 1.03 5.72 9.49
N PHE A 247 0.16 4.99 8.78
CA PHE A 247 0.53 4.34 7.51
C PHE A 247 0.94 5.36 6.43
N ALA A 248 0.20 6.44 6.26
CA ALA A 248 0.58 7.50 5.33
C ALA A 248 1.53 8.52 5.96
N ASP A 249 1.46 8.73 7.28
CA ASP A 249 2.28 9.71 7.99
C ASP A 249 3.78 9.37 7.99
N GLN A 250 4.14 8.11 7.83
CA GLN A 250 5.53 7.65 7.83
C GLN A 250 6.42 8.27 6.73
N ILE A 251 5.82 8.89 5.70
CA ILE A 251 6.59 9.60 4.64
C ILE A 251 6.77 11.11 4.93
N ARG A 252 6.25 11.63 6.05
CA ARG A 252 6.23 13.05 6.39
C ARG A 252 7.57 13.75 6.23
N ALA A 253 8.64 13.09 6.65
CA ALA A 253 10.01 13.65 6.58
C ALA A 253 10.49 13.92 5.15
N TYR A 254 9.86 13.31 4.14
CA TYR A 254 10.25 13.36 2.74
C TYR A 254 9.30 14.21 1.89
N VAL A 255 8.20 14.70 2.46
CA VAL A 255 7.25 15.58 1.77
C VAL A 255 7.78 17.02 1.86
N PRO A 256 8.10 17.69 0.73
CA PRO A 256 8.74 19.00 0.74
C PRO A 256 7.77 20.16 0.98
N ARG A 257 6.55 19.87 1.45
CA ARG A 257 5.45 20.81 1.62
C ARG A 257 4.67 20.56 2.90
N SER A 258 3.73 21.46 3.24
CA SER A 258 2.76 21.19 4.32
C SER A 258 2.03 19.88 4.03
N TYR A 259 1.99 18.97 5.01
CA TYR A 259 1.47 17.63 4.85
C TYR A 259 0.44 17.30 5.93
N SER A 260 -0.78 17.00 5.51
CA SER A 260 -1.88 16.54 6.35
C SER A 260 -2.26 15.11 6.00
N VAL A 261 -2.63 14.32 7.01
CA VAL A 261 -2.99 12.91 6.82
C VAL A 261 -4.35 12.63 7.43
N LEU A 262 -5.21 12.01 6.64
CA LEU A 262 -6.49 11.43 7.05
C LEU A 262 -6.39 9.91 7.05
N GLY A 263 -6.94 9.28 8.06
CA GLY A 263 -6.90 7.83 8.22
C GLY A 263 -7.87 7.36 9.29
N THR A 264 -7.93 6.07 9.50
CA THR A 264 -8.96 5.39 10.29
C THR A 264 -8.43 4.95 11.65
N ASP A 265 -8.03 5.89 12.50
CA ASP A 265 -7.51 5.58 13.84
C ASP A 265 -8.58 4.98 14.76
N GLY A 266 -8.12 4.20 15.75
CA GLY A 266 -9.00 3.54 16.72
C GLY A 266 -9.43 2.14 16.28
N PHE A 267 -10.53 1.65 16.83
CA PHE A 267 -11.10 0.35 16.47
C PHE A 267 -11.97 0.45 15.22
N GLY A 268 -12.13 -0.66 14.50
CA GLY A 268 -13.12 -0.81 13.44
C GLY A 268 -14.56 -0.58 13.91
N ARG A 269 -15.45 -0.38 12.98
CA ARG A 269 -16.88 -0.20 13.21
C ARG A 269 -17.69 -0.96 12.17
N SER A 270 -18.84 -1.50 12.55
CA SER A 270 -19.73 -2.23 11.65
C SER A 270 -20.82 -1.31 11.12
N ASP A 271 -20.72 -0.91 9.86
CA ASP A 271 -21.71 -0.08 9.18
C ASP A 271 -21.55 -0.16 7.66
N THR A 272 -22.28 0.66 6.91
CA THR A 272 -22.09 0.84 5.48
C THR A 272 -20.77 1.59 5.19
N ARG A 273 -20.17 1.37 4.01
CA ARG A 273 -18.95 2.10 3.58
C ARG A 273 -19.09 3.61 3.70
N GLN A 274 -20.25 4.15 3.31
CA GLN A 274 -20.51 5.59 3.39
C GLN A 274 -20.51 6.09 4.84
N ALA A 275 -21.18 5.40 5.75
CA ALA A 275 -21.21 5.76 7.16
C ALA A 275 -19.84 5.65 7.80
N LEU A 276 -19.09 4.59 7.50
CA LEU A 276 -17.74 4.37 8.00
C LEU A 276 -16.75 5.44 7.52
N ARG A 277 -16.75 5.77 6.22
CA ARG A 277 -15.88 6.82 5.65
C ARG A 277 -16.19 8.20 6.24
N LYS A 278 -17.47 8.49 6.49
CA LYS A 278 -17.89 9.70 7.18
C LYS A 278 -17.43 9.70 8.65
N HIS A 279 -17.61 8.57 9.36
CA HIS A 279 -17.21 8.43 10.77
C HIS A 279 -15.71 8.63 10.98
N PHE A 280 -14.89 8.06 10.09
CA PHE A 280 -13.43 8.17 10.14
C PHE A 280 -12.88 9.43 9.42
N GLU A 281 -13.74 10.27 8.87
CA GLU A 281 -13.34 11.51 8.17
C GLU A 281 -12.37 11.26 7.01
N VAL A 282 -12.64 10.20 6.22
CA VAL A 282 -11.84 9.81 5.05
C VAL A 282 -12.66 9.79 3.76
N ASP A 283 -13.85 10.38 3.77
CA ASP A 283 -14.66 10.56 2.58
C ASP A 283 -14.28 11.84 1.82
N ARG A 284 -14.88 12.00 0.64
CA ARG A 284 -14.64 13.13 -0.27
C ARG A 284 -14.94 14.51 0.29
N TYR A 285 -15.73 14.61 1.36
CA TYR A 285 -16.10 15.88 1.98
C TYR A 285 -15.11 16.32 3.05
N TYR A 286 -14.35 15.38 3.61
CA TYR A 286 -13.29 15.66 4.59
C TYR A 286 -11.92 15.79 3.94
N ILE A 287 -11.69 15.13 2.80
CA ILE A 287 -10.47 15.25 2.02
C ILE A 287 -10.39 16.63 1.37
#